data_a55caf64196a9d50b73f11a0be75c80c
#
_entry.id   a55caf64196a9d50b73f11a0be75c80c
#
_cell.length_a   1.000
_cell.length_b   1.000
_cell.length_c   1.000
_cell.angle_alpha   90.00
_cell.angle_beta   90.00
_cell.angle_gamma   90.00
#
_symmetry.space_group_name_H-M   'P 1'
#
loop_
_entity.id
_entity.type
_entity.pdbx_description
1 polymer ?
#
loop_
_entity_poly.entity_id
_entity_poly.type
_entity_poly.pdbx_seq_one_letter_code
_entity_poly.pdbx_strand_id
1 'polypeptide(L)'
;IGTQVYFWTDNSRSEVYTTDPTDYRELMVQIWYPAQGGENYQKAPHVTFPKKAISSIARTAGLPSSFGSHGTQLVSNSVFGLSPIQNKKFPLILFSHGDGGLLNQNTSQVEELVSNGYIVIACNHTYNASITFDKEGNPIPYKQNINWNEQAQYHKKYYTNLLINYRYQDLAFLLNTLKQSRLDDGSVNLFKNNIDFEKVGAMGHSMGGGTTYIAM
;
A
#
# COMPACT_ATOMS: atom_id res chain seq x y z
N ILE A 1 16.28 1.25 8.52
CA ILE A 1 14.83 1.13 8.24
C ILE A 1 14.53 -0.30 7.86
N GLY A 2 13.60 -0.95 8.56
CA GLY A 2 13.05 -2.24 8.19
C GLY A 2 11.81 -2.06 7.31
N THR A 3 11.56 -3.03 6.42
CA THR A 3 10.31 -3.09 5.66
C THR A 3 9.84 -4.52 5.49
N GLN A 4 8.52 -4.69 5.35
CA GLN A 4 7.89 -5.97 5.06
C GLN A 4 6.66 -5.79 4.17
N VAL A 5 6.45 -6.75 3.26
CA VAL A 5 5.28 -6.80 2.37
C VAL A 5 4.38 -7.95 2.79
N TYR A 6 3.08 -7.71 2.79
CA TYR A 6 2.04 -8.64 3.13
C TYR A 6 0.95 -8.64 2.07
N PHE A 7 0.18 -9.71 2.03
CA PHE A 7 -1.04 -9.86 1.23
C PHE A 7 -2.17 -10.20 2.20
N TRP A 8 -3.09 -9.25 2.39
CA TRP A 8 -4.20 -9.37 3.34
C TRP A 8 -5.53 -9.40 2.60
N THR A 9 -6.46 -10.20 3.10
CA THR A 9 -7.80 -10.36 2.54
C THR A 9 -8.84 -9.89 3.55
N ASP A 10 -9.56 -8.84 3.23
CA ASP A 10 -10.70 -8.41 4.05
C ASP A 10 -11.93 -9.28 3.76
N ASN A 11 -12.08 -10.36 4.50
CA ASN A 11 -13.17 -11.31 4.37
C ASN A 11 -14.55 -10.71 4.75
N SER A 12 -14.60 -9.49 5.25
CA SER A 12 -15.86 -8.78 5.52
C SER A 12 -16.40 -8.02 4.32
N ARG A 13 -15.61 -7.87 3.25
CA ARG A 13 -15.95 -7.10 2.06
C ARG A 13 -15.76 -7.93 0.79
N SER A 14 -16.85 -8.09 0.02
CA SER A 14 -16.75 -8.63 -1.32
C SER A 14 -15.99 -7.67 -2.24
N GLU A 15 -15.23 -8.22 -3.21
CA GLU A 15 -14.60 -7.43 -4.26
C GLU A 15 -15.65 -6.97 -5.27
N VAL A 16 -15.72 -5.68 -5.54
CA VAL A 16 -16.75 -5.10 -6.40
C VAL A 16 -16.30 -4.93 -7.85
N TYR A 17 -15.03 -5.13 -8.12
CA TYR A 17 -14.46 -5.07 -9.47
C TYR A 17 -14.49 -6.42 -10.19
N THR A 18 -14.90 -7.50 -9.52
CA THR A 18 -15.09 -8.83 -10.07
C THR A 18 -16.56 -9.21 -10.05
N THR A 19 -16.94 -10.22 -10.84
CA THR A 19 -18.31 -10.76 -10.88
C THR A 19 -18.49 -12.00 -10.02
N ASP A 20 -17.40 -12.51 -9.44
CA ASP A 20 -17.42 -13.66 -8.56
C ASP A 20 -17.91 -13.23 -7.16
N PRO A 21 -19.06 -13.71 -6.68
CA PRO A 21 -19.60 -13.35 -5.38
C PRO A 21 -18.79 -13.92 -4.20
N THR A 22 -17.87 -14.84 -4.45
CA THR A 22 -16.98 -15.43 -3.45
C THR A 22 -15.62 -14.74 -3.38
N ASP A 23 -15.40 -13.75 -4.23
CA ASP A 23 -14.18 -12.95 -4.25
C ASP A 23 -14.23 -11.85 -3.19
N TYR A 24 -13.18 -11.76 -2.39
CA TYR A 24 -13.06 -10.80 -1.29
C TYR A 24 -12.00 -9.75 -1.60
N ARG A 25 -12.07 -8.63 -0.86
CA ARG A 25 -11.15 -7.52 -1.02
C ARG A 25 -9.72 -7.90 -0.60
N GLU A 26 -8.82 -8.10 -1.56
CA GLU A 26 -7.41 -8.38 -1.34
C GLU A 26 -6.55 -7.13 -1.47
N LEU A 27 -5.60 -6.95 -0.56
CA LEU A 27 -4.69 -5.82 -0.53
C LEU A 27 -3.24 -6.28 -0.43
N MET A 28 -2.40 -5.78 -1.32
CA MET A 28 -0.95 -5.81 -1.15
C MET A 28 -0.55 -4.66 -0.22
N VAL A 29 0.08 -5.00 0.90
CA VAL A 29 0.39 -4.08 2.00
C VAL A 29 1.89 -4.03 2.22
N GLN A 30 2.42 -2.85 2.51
CA GLN A 30 3.82 -2.70 2.94
C GLN A 30 3.88 -1.89 4.23
N ILE A 31 4.74 -2.32 5.14
CA ILE A 31 5.01 -1.65 6.41
C ILE A 31 6.48 -1.28 6.44
N TRP A 32 6.76 -0.02 6.79
CA TRP A 32 8.12 0.48 7.06
C TRP A 32 8.21 0.87 8.52
N TYR A 33 9.31 0.53 9.17
CA TYR A 33 9.46 0.66 10.61
C TYR A 33 10.91 0.89 11.04
N PRO A 34 11.15 1.56 12.18
CA PRO A 34 12.45 1.61 12.81
C PRO A 34 12.93 0.21 13.19
N ALA A 35 14.12 -0.16 12.72
CA ALA A 35 14.70 -1.48 12.90
C ALA A 35 16.15 -1.40 13.39
N GLN A 36 16.63 -2.48 13.97
CA GLN A 36 18.03 -2.62 14.40
C GLN A 36 18.83 -3.45 13.42
N GLY A 37 20.11 -3.12 13.25
CA GLY A 37 21.02 -3.80 12.33
C GLY A 37 20.80 -3.36 10.87
N GLY A 38 21.27 -4.18 9.95
CA GLY A 38 21.04 -3.97 8.52
C GLY A 38 22.29 -3.64 7.71
N GLU A 39 23.46 -3.48 8.34
CA GLU A 39 24.72 -3.12 7.65
C GLU A 39 25.14 -4.15 6.59
N ASN A 40 24.82 -5.44 6.81
CA ASN A 40 25.15 -6.54 5.92
C ASN A 40 23.95 -7.10 5.14
N TYR A 41 22.82 -6.40 5.14
CA TYR A 41 21.60 -6.87 4.49
C TYR A 41 21.41 -6.18 3.13
N GLN A 42 20.81 -6.91 2.20
CA GLN A 42 20.47 -6.37 0.90
C GLN A 42 19.32 -5.36 1.03
N LYS A 43 19.47 -4.19 0.41
CA LYS A 43 18.41 -3.19 0.32
C LYS A 43 17.20 -3.73 -0.42
N ALA A 44 16.02 -3.36 0.03
CA ALA A 44 14.77 -3.72 -0.61
C ALA A 44 14.65 -3.04 -1.99
N PRO A 45 14.09 -3.70 -3.00
CA PRO A 45 13.77 -3.04 -4.26
C PRO A 45 12.78 -1.91 -4.03
N HIS A 46 12.87 -0.86 -4.85
CA HIS A 46 11.98 0.29 -4.75
C HIS A 46 10.51 -0.08 -4.99
N VAL A 47 10.23 -1.03 -5.86
CA VAL A 47 8.90 -1.60 -6.09
C VAL A 47 8.91 -3.11 -5.89
N THR A 48 7.84 -3.65 -5.32
CA THR A 48 7.67 -5.11 -5.21
C THR A 48 7.48 -5.73 -6.59
N PHE A 49 8.07 -6.89 -6.83
CA PHE A 49 8.10 -7.57 -8.14
C PHE A 49 8.58 -6.65 -9.29
N PRO A 50 9.81 -6.06 -9.21
CA PRO A 50 10.22 -4.96 -10.08
C PRO A 50 10.07 -5.26 -11.58
N LYS A 51 10.44 -6.46 -12.03
CA LYS A 51 10.32 -6.85 -13.45
C LYS A 51 8.86 -6.83 -13.92
N LYS A 52 7.95 -7.44 -13.16
CA LYS A 52 6.52 -7.49 -13.49
C LYS A 52 5.87 -6.10 -13.40
N ALA A 53 6.19 -5.33 -12.35
CA ALA A 53 5.64 -3.99 -12.14
C ALA A 53 6.05 -3.05 -13.28
N ILE A 54 7.32 -2.93 -13.57
CA ILE A 54 7.85 -2.02 -14.61
C ILE A 54 7.36 -2.41 -15.99
N SER A 55 7.37 -3.71 -16.34
CA SER A 55 6.80 -4.19 -17.60
C SER A 55 5.31 -3.87 -17.75
N SER A 56 4.54 -3.95 -16.67
CA SER A 56 3.12 -3.64 -16.70
C SER A 56 2.89 -2.14 -16.85
N ILE A 57 3.61 -1.31 -16.08
CA ILE A 57 3.54 0.16 -16.18
C ILE A 57 3.90 0.62 -17.60
N ALA A 58 4.98 0.07 -18.18
CA ALA A 58 5.37 0.38 -19.56
C ALA A 58 4.25 0.06 -20.55
N ARG A 59 3.65 -1.13 -20.46
CA ARG A 59 2.52 -1.52 -21.32
C ARG A 59 1.31 -0.62 -21.17
N THR A 60 0.96 -0.25 -19.95
CA THR A 60 -0.15 0.68 -19.68
C THR A 60 0.11 2.06 -20.30
N ALA A 61 1.37 2.48 -20.34
CA ALA A 61 1.80 3.71 -21.00
C ALA A 61 1.96 3.58 -22.54
N GLY A 62 1.59 2.43 -23.13
CA GLY A 62 1.75 2.17 -24.57
C GLY A 62 3.20 1.98 -25.02
N LEU A 63 4.11 1.66 -24.10
CA LEU A 63 5.54 1.47 -24.35
C LEU A 63 5.90 -0.02 -24.42
N PRO A 64 7.00 -0.41 -25.11
CA PRO A 64 7.51 -1.77 -25.08
C PRO A 64 7.78 -2.22 -23.63
N SER A 65 7.51 -3.49 -23.31
CA SER A 65 7.70 -4.03 -21.95
C SER A 65 9.15 -3.97 -21.44
N SER A 66 10.12 -3.84 -22.33
CA SER A 66 11.54 -3.62 -22.02
C SER A 66 11.86 -2.17 -21.64
N PHE A 67 10.95 -1.23 -21.92
CA PHE A 67 11.15 0.18 -21.59
C PHE A 67 11.21 0.37 -20.08
N GLY A 68 12.23 1.09 -19.64
CA GLY A 68 12.45 1.30 -18.20
C GLY A 68 13.04 0.11 -17.45
N SER A 69 13.56 -0.91 -18.14
CA SER A 69 14.18 -2.09 -17.52
C SER A 69 15.26 -1.76 -16.47
N HIS A 70 15.96 -0.63 -16.61
CA HIS A 70 16.88 -0.12 -15.59
C HIS A 70 16.20 0.18 -14.25
N GLY A 71 14.91 0.54 -14.26
CA GLY A 71 14.14 0.75 -13.04
C GLY A 71 14.02 -0.50 -12.17
N THR A 72 14.25 -1.69 -12.72
CA THR A 72 14.27 -2.93 -11.92
C THR A 72 15.45 -3.02 -10.95
N GLN A 73 16.47 -2.18 -11.13
CA GLN A 73 17.65 -2.10 -10.28
C GLN A 73 17.52 -1.03 -9.19
N LEU A 74 16.45 -0.24 -9.21
CA LEU A 74 16.21 0.77 -8.18
C LEU A 74 15.94 0.10 -6.84
N VAL A 75 16.74 0.49 -5.86
CA VAL A 75 16.60 0.05 -4.47
C VAL A 75 16.21 1.22 -3.57
N SER A 76 15.50 0.90 -2.51
CA SER A 76 15.17 1.84 -1.43
C SER A 76 16.29 1.87 -0.39
N ASN A 77 16.17 2.71 0.64
CA ASN A 77 17.07 2.66 1.80
C ASN A 77 16.60 1.65 2.86
N SER A 78 15.48 1.02 2.63
CA SER A 78 14.89 0.02 3.53
C SER A 78 15.47 -1.38 3.27
N VAL A 79 15.38 -2.24 4.27
CA VAL A 79 15.86 -3.62 4.25
C VAL A 79 14.72 -4.55 4.65
N PHE A 80 14.53 -5.64 3.89
CA PHE A 80 13.50 -6.63 4.22
C PHE A 80 13.84 -7.44 5.47
N GLY A 81 12.82 -7.69 6.31
CA GLY A 81 12.85 -8.69 7.37
C GLY A 81 13.70 -8.32 8.58
N LEU A 82 14.16 -7.09 8.72
CA LEU A 82 14.82 -6.66 9.95
C LEU A 82 13.85 -6.70 11.14
N SER A 83 14.36 -7.05 12.31
CA SER A 83 13.55 -7.00 13.53
C SER A 83 13.20 -5.56 13.90
N PRO A 84 11.94 -5.25 14.24
CA PRO A 84 11.59 -3.95 14.79
C PRO A 84 12.37 -3.65 16.07
N ILE A 85 12.64 -2.37 16.34
CA ILE A 85 13.22 -1.93 17.62
C ILE A 85 12.28 -2.34 18.75
N GLN A 86 12.76 -3.14 19.68
CA GLN A 86 11.96 -3.65 20.80
C GLN A 86 11.79 -2.61 21.92
N ASN A 87 10.74 -2.80 22.74
CA ASN A 87 10.48 -2.01 23.95
C ASN A 87 10.32 -0.49 23.73
N LYS A 88 9.92 -0.10 22.51
CA LYS A 88 9.62 1.28 22.15
C LYS A 88 8.35 1.34 21.30
N LYS A 89 7.49 2.31 21.58
CA LYS A 89 6.31 2.61 20.79
C LYS A 89 6.60 3.79 19.86
N PHE A 90 6.07 3.70 18.65
CA PHE A 90 6.20 4.69 17.59
C PHE A 90 4.82 5.12 17.10
N PRO A 91 4.60 6.40 16.79
CA PRO A 91 3.38 6.85 16.13
C PRO A 91 3.23 6.15 14.77
N LEU A 92 1.98 5.93 14.37
CA LEU A 92 1.61 5.28 13.11
C LEU A 92 1.13 6.30 12.08
N ILE A 93 1.59 6.17 10.85
CA ILE A 93 1.07 6.89 9.69
C ILE A 93 0.47 5.89 8.70
N LEU A 94 -0.79 6.11 8.31
CA LEU A 94 -1.45 5.42 7.20
C LEU A 94 -1.19 6.22 5.93
N PHE A 95 -0.59 5.61 4.91
CA PHE A 95 -0.34 6.27 3.63
C PHE A 95 -1.28 5.75 2.53
N SER A 96 -1.90 6.67 1.79
CA SER A 96 -2.75 6.37 0.63
C SER A 96 -2.19 7.02 -0.63
N HIS A 97 -1.93 6.22 -1.66
CA HIS A 97 -1.41 6.69 -2.94
C HIS A 97 -2.46 7.43 -3.79
N GLY A 98 -2.03 8.16 -4.82
CA GLY A 98 -2.90 8.80 -5.81
C GLY A 98 -3.66 7.80 -6.68
N ASP A 99 -4.57 8.28 -7.51
CA ASP A 99 -5.23 7.44 -8.51
C ASP A 99 -4.21 6.93 -9.53
N GLY A 100 -4.23 5.63 -9.81
CA GLY A 100 -3.22 4.98 -10.64
C GLY A 100 -1.80 5.02 -10.06
N GLY A 101 -1.62 5.41 -8.80
CA GLY A 101 -0.33 5.37 -8.09
C GLY A 101 0.03 3.98 -7.59
N LEU A 102 1.05 3.94 -6.72
CA LEU A 102 1.51 2.72 -6.03
C LEU A 102 1.74 3.03 -4.55
N LEU A 103 1.66 2.02 -3.70
CA LEU A 103 1.93 2.15 -2.26
C LEU A 103 3.31 2.73 -1.94
N ASN A 104 4.27 2.59 -2.85
CA ASN A 104 5.65 3.06 -2.73
C ASN A 104 5.96 4.32 -3.57
N GLN A 105 4.95 5.02 -4.10
CA GLN A 105 5.20 6.24 -4.90
C GLN A 105 5.89 7.35 -4.11
N ASN A 106 5.75 7.37 -2.79
CA ASN A 106 6.32 8.37 -1.89
C ASN A 106 7.42 7.79 -0.99
N THR A 107 8.15 6.77 -1.44
CA THR A 107 9.14 6.02 -0.63
C THR A 107 10.12 6.93 0.10
N SER A 108 10.67 7.97 -0.54
CA SER A 108 11.63 8.88 0.11
C SER A 108 11.02 9.60 1.31
N GLN A 109 9.78 10.06 1.21
CA GLN A 109 9.07 10.71 2.32
C GLN A 109 8.71 9.70 3.42
N VAL A 110 8.32 8.49 3.04
CA VAL A 110 8.04 7.40 3.98
C VAL A 110 9.29 7.03 4.75
N GLU A 111 10.42 6.85 4.07
CA GLU A 111 11.71 6.52 4.70
C GLU A 111 12.19 7.64 5.62
N GLU A 112 11.98 8.90 5.26
CA GLU A 112 12.30 10.05 6.12
C GLU A 112 11.45 10.02 7.40
N LEU A 113 10.14 9.77 7.30
CA LEU A 113 9.28 9.61 8.48
C LEU A 113 9.75 8.49 9.39
N VAL A 114 10.10 7.33 8.81
CA VAL A 114 10.56 6.17 9.59
C VAL A 114 11.92 6.45 10.26
N SER A 115 12.83 7.17 9.60
CA SER A 115 14.11 7.58 10.17
C SER A 115 13.93 8.52 11.37
N ASN A 116 12.82 9.26 11.39
CA ASN A 116 12.41 10.14 12.48
C ASN A 116 11.51 9.45 13.52
N GLY A 117 11.39 8.12 13.48
CA GLY A 117 10.74 7.33 14.51
C GLY A 117 9.23 7.17 14.33
N TYR A 118 8.75 7.09 13.12
CA TYR A 118 7.39 6.68 12.80
C TYR A 118 7.34 5.25 12.27
N ILE A 119 6.21 4.59 12.39
CA ILE A 119 5.87 3.42 11.60
C ILE A 119 4.92 3.90 10.50
N VAL A 120 5.17 3.49 9.26
CA VAL A 120 4.30 3.82 8.12
C VAL A 120 3.76 2.54 7.51
N ILE A 121 2.45 2.50 7.25
CA ILE A 121 1.80 1.42 6.53
C ILE A 121 1.07 1.98 5.31
N ALA A 122 1.17 1.28 4.20
CA ALA A 122 0.45 1.59 2.97
C ALA A 122 -0.07 0.33 2.30
N CYS A 123 -1.11 0.45 1.50
CA CYS A 123 -1.53 -0.61 0.59
C CYS A 123 -1.63 -0.08 -0.85
N ASN A 124 -1.51 -0.99 -1.82
CA ASN A 124 -2.09 -0.76 -3.12
C ASN A 124 -3.60 -0.94 -3.00
N HIS A 125 -4.35 0.12 -3.30
CA HIS A 125 -5.80 0.03 -3.44
C HIS A 125 -6.10 -0.79 -4.70
N THR A 126 -6.39 -2.07 -4.54
CA THR A 126 -6.56 -3.04 -5.63
C THR A 126 -7.53 -2.51 -6.68
N TYR A 127 -7.22 -2.65 -7.94
CA TYR A 127 -7.87 -2.06 -9.11
C TYR A 127 -7.77 -0.52 -9.24
N ASN A 128 -7.30 0.20 -8.20
CA ASN A 128 -7.04 1.65 -8.26
C ASN A 128 -5.54 1.99 -8.26
N ALA A 129 -4.68 1.04 -7.97
CA ALA A 129 -3.25 1.16 -8.23
C ALA A 129 -2.95 0.89 -9.72
N SER A 130 -1.92 1.51 -10.29
CA SER A 130 -1.50 1.24 -11.68
C SER A 130 -1.22 -0.24 -11.92
N ILE A 131 -0.74 -0.92 -10.89
CA ILE A 131 -0.65 -2.37 -10.80
C ILE A 131 -0.57 -2.78 -9.33
N THR A 132 -1.18 -3.90 -8.99
CA THR A 132 -0.90 -4.62 -7.75
C THR A 132 -0.67 -6.10 -8.03
N PHE A 133 -0.45 -6.88 -7.02
CA PHE A 133 -0.19 -8.32 -7.15
C PHE A 133 -0.99 -9.06 -6.09
N ASP A 134 -1.44 -10.27 -6.44
CA ASP A 134 -1.93 -11.23 -5.46
C ASP A 134 -0.77 -11.91 -4.70
N LYS A 135 -1.09 -12.77 -3.77
CA LYS A 135 -0.10 -13.49 -2.95
C LYS A 135 0.77 -14.48 -3.77
N GLU A 136 0.30 -14.94 -4.92
CA GLU A 136 1.04 -15.76 -5.87
C GLU A 136 1.95 -14.91 -6.79
N GLY A 137 1.85 -13.58 -6.71
CA GLY A 137 2.61 -12.63 -7.53
C GLY A 137 2.06 -12.50 -8.95
N ASN A 138 0.77 -12.79 -9.17
CA ASN A 138 0.09 -12.49 -10.42
C ASN A 138 -0.30 -11.01 -10.45
N PRO A 139 -0.14 -10.33 -11.59
CA PRO A 139 -0.46 -8.93 -11.70
C PRO A 139 -1.96 -8.68 -11.78
N ILE A 140 -2.45 -7.75 -10.96
CA ILE A 140 -3.80 -7.22 -10.99
C ILE A 140 -3.73 -5.79 -11.53
N PRO A 141 -4.21 -5.54 -12.76
CA PRO A 141 -4.08 -4.25 -13.41
C PRO A 141 -5.07 -3.22 -12.87
N TYR A 142 -4.77 -1.95 -13.12
CA TYR A 142 -5.71 -0.85 -12.92
C TYR A 142 -6.99 -1.07 -13.71
N LYS A 143 -8.13 -0.90 -13.08
CA LYS A 143 -9.45 -0.86 -13.74
C LYS A 143 -10.03 0.55 -13.67
N GLN A 144 -9.98 1.25 -14.79
CA GLN A 144 -10.65 2.53 -14.92
C GLN A 144 -12.14 2.31 -15.13
N ASN A 145 -12.95 2.61 -14.12
CA ASN A 145 -14.42 2.55 -14.22
C ASN A 145 -15.04 3.92 -14.52
N ILE A 146 -14.23 4.91 -14.95
CA ILE A 146 -14.68 6.28 -15.16
C ILE A 146 -14.51 6.66 -16.62
N ASN A 147 -15.61 7.01 -17.27
CA ASN A 147 -15.56 7.79 -18.49
C ASN A 147 -15.45 9.28 -18.10
N TRP A 148 -14.24 9.83 -18.15
CA TRP A 148 -13.96 11.23 -17.80
C TRP A 148 -14.75 12.25 -18.62
N ASN A 149 -15.36 11.82 -19.74
CA ASN A 149 -16.15 12.67 -20.63
C ASN A 149 -17.63 12.78 -20.24
N GLU A 150 -18.10 12.00 -19.25
CA GLU A 150 -19.47 12.08 -18.76
C GLU A 150 -19.56 12.97 -17.52
N GLN A 151 -20.31 14.00 -17.65
CA GLN A 151 -20.80 15.04 -16.71
C GLN A 151 -20.17 15.14 -15.31
N ALA A 152 -19.65 16.33 -14.97
CA ALA A 152 -18.99 16.66 -13.69
C ALA A 152 -19.76 16.22 -12.41
N GLN A 153 -21.08 16.13 -12.43
CA GLN A 153 -21.89 15.74 -11.28
C GLN A 153 -21.85 14.24 -11.00
N TYR A 154 -21.78 13.41 -12.05
CA TYR A 154 -21.61 11.97 -11.94
C TYR A 154 -20.22 11.64 -11.39
N HIS A 155 -19.19 12.34 -11.85
CA HIS A 155 -17.83 12.19 -11.37
C HIS A 155 -17.70 12.48 -9.88
N LYS A 156 -18.29 13.56 -9.38
CA LYS A 156 -18.25 13.91 -7.96
C LYS A 156 -18.84 12.81 -7.08
N LYS A 157 -20.01 12.26 -7.45
CA LYS A 157 -20.65 11.16 -6.71
C LYS A 157 -19.83 9.88 -6.80
N TYR A 158 -19.28 9.56 -7.95
CA TYR A 158 -18.44 8.40 -8.14
C TYR A 158 -17.16 8.47 -7.30
N TYR A 159 -16.44 9.59 -7.35
CA TYR A 159 -15.23 9.79 -6.54
C TYR A 159 -15.51 9.71 -5.05
N THR A 160 -16.59 10.32 -4.60
CA THR A 160 -16.99 10.24 -3.20
C THR A 160 -17.26 8.81 -2.78
N ASN A 161 -18.00 8.05 -3.59
CA ASN A 161 -18.27 6.63 -3.32
C ASN A 161 -16.99 5.78 -3.35
N LEU A 162 -16.11 6.01 -4.32
CA LEU A 162 -14.83 5.31 -4.41
C LEU A 162 -13.97 5.58 -3.17
N LEU A 163 -13.81 6.85 -2.81
CA LEU A 163 -13.03 7.24 -1.64
C LEU A 163 -13.61 6.67 -0.35
N ILE A 164 -14.93 6.80 -0.15
CA ILE A 164 -15.58 6.34 1.07
C ILE A 164 -15.67 4.81 1.12
N ASN A 165 -16.18 4.19 0.05
CA ASN A 165 -16.55 2.76 0.09
C ASN A 165 -15.35 1.82 -0.08
N TYR A 166 -14.26 2.27 -0.69
CA TYR A 166 -13.12 1.39 -0.94
C TYR A 166 -11.87 1.82 -0.20
N ARG A 167 -11.36 3.01 -0.51
CA ARG A 167 -10.02 3.41 -0.07
C ARG A 167 -9.97 3.74 1.41
N TYR A 168 -11.01 4.40 1.94
CA TYR A 168 -11.15 4.63 3.39
C TYR A 168 -11.27 3.29 4.14
N GLN A 169 -12.11 2.38 3.65
CA GLN A 169 -12.28 1.07 4.28
C GLN A 169 -11.01 0.22 4.20
N ASP A 170 -10.21 0.36 3.11
CA ASP A 170 -8.90 -0.26 3.05
C ASP A 170 -8.00 0.24 4.19
N LEU A 171 -7.91 1.56 4.41
CA LEU A 171 -7.12 2.12 5.52
C LEU A 171 -7.64 1.68 6.90
N ALA A 172 -8.96 1.66 7.08
CA ALA A 172 -9.58 1.17 8.32
C ALA A 172 -9.26 -0.31 8.57
N PHE A 173 -9.30 -1.14 7.52
CA PHE A 173 -8.91 -2.54 7.60
C PHE A 173 -7.44 -2.72 8.00
N LEU A 174 -6.50 -1.95 7.40
CA LEU A 174 -5.09 -1.95 7.78
C LEU A 174 -4.91 -1.64 9.27
N LEU A 175 -5.55 -0.58 9.76
CA LEU A 175 -5.46 -0.17 11.16
C LEU A 175 -6.02 -1.24 12.10
N ASN A 176 -7.17 -1.83 11.75
CA ASN A 176 -7.80 -2.87 12.54
C ASN A 176 -6.96 -4.16 12.58
N THR A 177 -6.36 -4.54 11.46
CA THR A 177 -5.45 -5.71 11.40
C THR A 177 -4.22 -5.48 12.29
N LEU A 178 -3.62 -4.29 12.28
CA LEU A 178 -2.49 -3.96 13.15
C LEU A 178 -2.83 -3.99 14.66
N LYS A 179 -4.08 -3.82 15.04
CA LYS A 179 -4.54 -3.94 16.45
C LYS A 179 -4.65 -5.40 16.91
N GLN A 180 -4.69 -6.36 16.00
CA GLN A 180 -4.80 -7.79 16.34
C GLN A 180 -3.45 -8.36 16.81
N SER A 181 -3.48 -9.48 17.50
CA SER A 181 -2.26 -10.20 17.91
C SER A 181 -1.65 -11.03 16.78
N ARG A 182 -2.45 -11.33 15.77
CA ARG A 182 -2.03 -11.95 14.51
C ARG A 182 -2.43 -11.07 13.34
N LEU A 183 -1.62 -11.08 12.32
CA LEU A 183 -1.93 -10.44 11.04
C LEU A 183 -2.92 -11.30 10.26
N ASP A 184 -3.45 -10.78 9.17
CA ASP A 184 -4.47 -11.45 8.36
C ASP A 184 -3.98 -12.79 7.77
N ASP A 185 -2.70 -12.90 7.46
CA ASP A 185 -2.05 -14.13 6.99
C ASP A 185 -1.80 -15.18 8.12
N GLY A 186 -2.28 -14.90 9.34
CA GLY A 186 -2.11 -15.73 10.51
C GLY A 186 -0.75 -15.61 11.20
N SER A 187 0.20 -14.86 10.66
CA SER A 187 1.51 -14.62 11.29
C SER A 187 1.38 -13.79 12.58
N VAL A 188 2.38 -13.90 13.44
CA VAL A 188 2.44 -13.08 14.66
C VAL A 188 2.66 -11.63 14.27
N ASN A 189 1.81 -10.74 14.79
CA ASN A 189 1.97 -9.30 14.57
C ASN A 189 3.13 -8.75 15.41
N LEU A 190 4.27 -8.59 14.77
CA LEU A 190 5.49 -8.06 15.38
C LEU A 190 5.39 -6.57 15.73
N PHE A 191 4.40 -5.86 15.18
CA PHE A 191 4.26 -4.40 15.31
C PHE A 191 3.30 -3.99 16.41
N LYS A 192 2.41 -4.86 16.88
CA LYS A 192 1.36 -4.54 17.85
C LYS A 192 1.89 -3.81 19.09
N ASN A 193 3.01 -4.28 19.63
CA ASN A 193 3.62 -3.70 20.82
C ASN A 193 4.52 -2.48 20.52
N ASN A 194 4.84 -2.25 19.26
CA ASN A 194 5.68 -1.15 18.79
C ASN A 194 4.87 0.03 18.26
N ILE A 195 3.55 -0.09 18.10
CA ILE A 195 2.69 0.99 17.64
C ILE A 195 2.06 1.70 18.83
N ASP A 196 2.15 3.03 18.84
CA ASP A 196 1.38 3.91 19.71
C ASP A 196 0.04 4.23 19.04
N PHE A 197 -0.99 3.44 19.33
CA PHE A 197 -2.32 3.59 18.74
C PHE A 197 -3.06 4.85 19.21
N GLU A 198 -2.53 5.60 20.20
CA GLU A 198 -3.04 6.92 20.59
C GLU A 198 -2.49 8.03 19.66
N LYS A 199 -1.50 7.70 18.83
CA LYS A 199 -0.83 8.61 17.90
C LYS A 199 -0.87 8.06 16.49
N VAL A 200 -2.06 8.07 15.90
CA VAL A 200 -2.29 7.63 14.52
C VAL A 200 -2.58 8.85 13.65
N GLY A 201 -1.83 8.99 12.58
CA GLY A 201 -2.04 10.00 11.56
C GLY A 201 -2.25 9.34 10.18
N ALA A 202 -2.67 10.16 9.23
CA ALA A 202 -2.81 9.71 7.85
C ALA A 202 -2.20 10.75 6.89
N MET A 203 -1.59 10.29 5.82
CA MET A 203 -1.08 11.13 4.74
C MET A 203 -1.40 10.50 3.39
N GLY A 204 -1.53 11.31 2.36
CA GLY A 204 -1.84 10.79 1.04
C GLY A 204 -1.49 11.78 -0.06
N HIS A 205 -1.33 11.25 -1.27
CA HIS A 205 -1.08 12.02 -2.46
C HIS A 205 -2.34 12.11 -3.33
N SER A 206 -2.70 13.29 -3.84
CA SER A 206 -3.82 13.46 -4.77
C SER A 206 -5.12 12.85 -4.24
N MET A 207 -5.70 11.86 -4.93
CA MET A 207 -6.88 11.11 -4.47
C MET A 207 -6.65 10.46 -3.09
N GLY A 208 -5.43 10.01 -2.81
CA GLY A 208 -5.06 9.50 -1.48
C GLY A 208 -5.16 10.57 -0.38
N GLY A 209 -4.86 11.83 -0.69
CA GLY A 209 -5.11 12.95 0.22
C GLY A 209 -6.59 13.12 0.55
N GLY A 210 -7.47 13.00 -0.45
CA GLY A 210 -8.92 12.97 -0.23
C GLY A 210 -9.37 11.78 0.62
N THR A 211 -8.78 10.60 0.38
CA THR A 211 -9.05 9.39 1.18
C THR A 211 -8.70 9.60 2.65
N THR A 212 -7.52 10.15 2.93
CA THR A 212 -7.05 10.38 4.30
C THR A 212 -7.84 11.48 5.01
N TYR A 213 -8.29 12.51 4.30
CA TYR A 213 -9.17 13.54 4.84
C TYR A 213 -10.51 12.98 5.35
N ILE A 214 -11.04 11.96 4.68
CA ILE A 214 -12.28 11.29 5.11
C ILE A 214 -12.01 10.32 6.28
N ALA A 215 -10.79 9.79 6.37
CA ALA A 215 -10.40 8.82 7.40
C ALA A 215 -10.15 9.45 8.79
N MET A 216 -9.97 10.75 8.85
CA MET A 216 -9.73 11.53 10.08
C MET A 216 -10.98 12.18 10.61
#